data_ceb58a36ab3a3a95c64e2d43b0de2d5c
#
_entry.id   ceb58a36ab3a3a95c64e2d43b0de2d5c
#
_cell.length_a   1.000
_cell.length_b   1.000
_cell.length_c   1.000
_cell.angle_alpha   90.00
_cell.angle_beta   90.00
_cell.angle_gamma   90.00
#
_symmetry.space_group_name_H-M   'P 1'
#
loop_
_entity.id
_entity.type
_entity.pdbx_description
1 polymer ?
#
loop_
_entity_poly.entity_id
_entity_poly.type
_entity_poly.pdbx_seq_one_letter_code
_entity_poly.pdbx_strand_id
1 'polypeptide(L)'
;MPVPKILVIPGSLRAASYNGRLAALVTKELTLADADVTRISLIDYPLPIYDADLAEESGPPRNALQLKQLMSAHHGVFIASPEYNASLAPLLKNTIDWISVVRETGEPRLAAYQSRVFALGGASPGRSGAMQSLSALRQVLAVGCRAFVIAEQVSVPNAGEAFDDMDELRDARAAGELKIMVRRLIDAARLMTGR
;
A
#
# COMPACT_ATOMS: atom_id res chain seq x y z
N MET A 1 1.24 -16.12 -19.36
CA MET A 1 0.27 -15.20 -18.71
C MET A 1 0.87 -13.80 -18.72
N PRO A 2 0.09 -12.73 -18.82
CA PRO A 2 0.64 -11.37 -18.77
C PRO A 2 1.33 -11.12 -17.42
N VAL A 3 2.41 -10.33 -17.44
CA VAL A 3 3.17 -9.96 -16.25
C VAL A 3 2.32 -9.05 -15.38
N PRO A 4 2.08 -9.38 -14.10
CA PRO A 4 1.30 -8.52 -13.23
C PRO A 4 2.07 -7.25 -12.86
N LYS A 5 1.41 -6.10 -12.96
CA LYS A 5 1.95 -4.80 -12.54
C LYS A 5 1.57 -4.53 -11.10
N ILE A 6 2.55 -4.29 -10.25
CA ILE A 6 2.34 -4.08 -8.81
C ILE A 6 2.88 -2.70 -8.41
N LEU A 7 2.02 -1.90 -7.78
CA LEU A 7 2.39 -0.63 -7.17
C LEU A 7 2.76 -0.83 -5.71
N VAL A 8 3.90 -0.31 -5.27
CA VAL A 8 4.38 -0.37 -3.89
C VAL A 8 4.39 1.02 -3.28
N ILE A 9 3.63 1.21 -2.20
CA ILE A 9 3.44 2.50 -1.53
C ILE A 9 3.90 2.42 -0.06
N PRO A 10 5.09 2.93 0.27
CA PRO A 10 5.48 3.14 1.66
C PRO A 10 4.70 4.32 2.26
N GLY A 11 4.02 4.11 3.39
CA GLY A 11 3.19 5.09 4.08
C GLY A 11 3.95 6.01 5.03
N SER A 12 5.24 6.23 4.82
CA SER A 12 6.09 7.07 5.66
C SER A 12 6.98 7.97 4.81
N LEU A 13 7.12 9.22 5.22
CA LEU A 13 8.03 10.20 4.59
C LEU A 13 9.44 10.22 5.22
N ARG A 14 9.68 9.48 6.31
CA ARG A 14 10.98 9.44 6.97
C ARG A 14 12.00 8.73 6.08
N ALA A 15 13.17 9.35 5.85
CA ALA A 15 14.23 8.78 5.02
C ALA A 15 14.69 7.39 5.52
N ALA A 16 14.84 7.21 6.85
CA ALA A 16 15.20 5.93 7.47
C ALA A 16 13.96 5.18 8.03
N SER A 17 12.88 5.14 7.28
CA SER A 17 11.64 4.49 7.70
C SER A 17 11.75 2.97 7.62
N TYR A 18 11.39 2.26 8.70
CA TYR A 18 11.24 0.80 8.68
C TYR A 18 10.23 0.33 7.63
N ASN A 19 9.18 1.10 7.39
CA ASN A 19 8.21 0.79 6.33
C ASN A 19 8.78 1.08 4.93
N GLY A 20 9.73 1.99 4.80
CA GLY A 20 10.51 2.18 3.57
C GLY A 20 11.41 0.98 3.28
N ARG A 21 12.09 0.42 4.33
CA ARG A 21 12.89 -0.82 4.24
C ARG A 21 12.02 -2.02 3.88
N LEU A 22 10.88 -2.18 4.57
CA LEU A 22 9.92 -3.25 4.25
C LEU A 22 9.40 -3.15 2.80
N ALA A 23 9.05 -1.94 2.35
CA ALA A 23 8.62 -1.71 0.96
C ALA A 23 9.73 -2.04 -0.06
N ALA A 24 11.00 -1.75 0.26
CA ALA A 24 12.13 -2.12 -0.58
C ALA A 24 12.31 -3.64 -0.66
N LEU A 25 12.21 -4.34 0.46
CA LEU A 25 12.29 -5.80 0.51
C LEU A 25 11.13 -6.45 -0.27
N VAL A 26 9.90 -5.96 -0.10
CA VAL A 26 8.75 -6.44 -0.88
C VAL A 26 8.94 -6.17 -2.37
N THR A 27 9.48 -5.01 -2.76
CA THR A 27 9.82 -4.70 -4.15
C THR A 27 10.80 -5.74 -4.71
N LYS A 28 11.86 -6.06 -3.97
CA LYS A 28 12.85 -7.09 -4.35
C LYS A 28 12.18 -8.46 -4.55
N GLU A 29 11.39 -8.93 -3.59
CA GLU A 29 10.73 -10.24 -3.67
C GLU A 29 9.69 -10.31 -4.79
N LEU A 30 8.94 -9.23 -5.07
CA LEU A 30 8.03 -9.14 -6.20
C LEU A 30 8.77 -9.21 -7.54
N THR A 31 9.91 -8.51 -7.66
CA THR A 31 10.74 -8.52 -8.87
C THR A 31 11.37 -9.91 -9.10
N LEU A 32 11.84 -10.58 -8.05
CA LEU A 32 12.36 -11.95 -8.12
C LEU A 32 11.29 -12.98 -8.49
N ALA A 33 10.01 -12.64 -8.29
CA ALA A 33 8.86 -13.44 -8.68
C ALA A 33 8.23 -13.00 -10.03
N ASP A 34 9.00 -12.31 -10.87
CA ASP A 34 8.64 -11.87 -12.22
C ASP A 34 7.43 -10.94 -12.30
N ALA A 35 7.22 -10.05 -11.31
CA ALA A 35 6.27 -8.96 -11.40
C ALA A 35 6.93 -7.68 -11.94
N ASP A 36 6.17 -6.87 -12.69
CA ASP A 36 6.53 -5.50 -13.06
C ASP A 36 6.19 -4.58 -11.87
N VAL A 37 7.21 -3.99 -11.24
CA VAL A 37 7.04 -3.30 -9.96
C VAL A 37 7.36 -1.82 -10.08
N THR A 38 6.41 -0.98 -9.71
CA THR A 38 6.59 0.46 -9.52
C THR A 38 6.56 0.77 -8.02
N ARG A 39 7.67 1.27 -7.46
CA ARG A 39 7.71 1.81 -6.10
C ARG A 39 7.72 3.32 -6.15
N ILE A 40 6.80 3.96 -5.41
CA ILE A 40 6.71 5.42 -5.32
C ILE A 40 7.10 5.91 -3.93
N SER A 41 7.29 7.22 -3.80
CA SER A 41 7.38 7.92 -2.53
C SER A 41 6.26 8.95 -2.43
N LEU A 42 5.50 8.94 -1.32
CA LEU A 42 4.43 9.93 -1.12
C LEU A 42 4.97 11.35 -0.87
N ILE A 43 6.29 11.53 -0.68
CA ILE A 43 6.92 12.85 -0.63
C ILE A 43 6.82 13.58 -1.98
N ASP A 44 6.76 12.82 -3.08
CA ASP A 44 6.67 13.36 -4.44
C ASP A 44 5.23 13.76 -4.82
N TYR A 45 4.26 13.39 -3.97
CA TYR A 45 2.83 13.64 -4.16
C TYR A 45 2.21 14.34 -2.95
N PRO A 46 2.69 15.55 -2.57
CA PRO A 46 2.13 16.26 -1.43
C PRO A 46 0.64 16.59 -1.65
N LEU A 47 -0.16 16.33 -0.63
CA LEU A 47 -1.60 16.59 -0.62
C LEU A 47 -1.96 17.46 0.60
N PRO A 48 -2.86 18.44 0.45
CA PRO A 48 -3.42 19.12 1.61
C PRO A 48 -4.20 18.11 2.46
N ILE A 49 -4.50 18.46 3.71
CA ILE A 49 -5.45 17.68 4.52
C ILE A 49 -6.77 17.66 3.76
N TYR A 50 -7.37 16.47 3.65
CA TYR A 50 -8.63 16.29 2.94
C TYR A 50 -9.73 17.14 3.59
N ASP A 51 -10.37 17.91 2.77
CA ASP A 51 -11.50 18.76 3.10
C ASP A 51 -12.54 18.62 2.00
N ALA A 52 -13.77 18.31 2.37
CA ALA A 52 -14.85 18.07 1.41
C ALA A 52 -15.27 19.36 0.67
N ASP A 53 -15.26 20.49 1.37
CA ASP A 53 -15.60 21.79 0.78
C ASP A 53 -14.52 22.21 -0.24
N LEU A 54 -13.25 22.04 0.12
CA LEU A 54 -12.13 22.25 -0.79
C LEU A 54 -12.22 21.36 -2.04
N ALA A 55 -12.60 20.10 -1.86
CA ALA A 55 -12.75 19.14 -2.96
C ALA A 55 -13.92 19.52 -3.89
N GLU A 56 -15.01 20.10 -3.36
CA GLU A 56 -16.16 20.57 -4.15
C GLU A 56 -15.86 21.87 -4.88
N GLU A 57 -15.21 22.83 -4.22
CA GLU A 57 -14.89 24.15 -4.79
C GLU A 57 -13.79 24.12 -5.85
N SER A 58 -12.70 23.39 -5.57
CA SER A 58 -11.47 23.42 -6.38
C SER A 58 -11.20 22.12 -7.14
N GLY A 59 -11.98 21.06 -6.86
CA GLY A 59 -11.72 19.73 -7.35
C GLY A 59 -10.52 19.04 -6.65
N PRO A 60 -10.25 17.75 -6.98
CA PRO A 60 -9.13 17.03 -6.43
C PRO A 60 -7.78 17.64 -6.86
N PRO A 61 -6.79 17.73 -5.93
CA PRO A 61 -5.45 18.19 -6.28
C PRO A 61 -4.81 17.35 -7.39
N ARG A 62 -3.93 17.96 -8.18
CA ARG A 62 -3.20 17.28 -9.27
C ARG A 62 -2.52 15.99 -8.81
N ASN A 63 -1.93 16.00 -7.62
CA ASN A 63 -1.25 14.82 -7.09
C ASN A 63 -2.22 13.67 -6.75
N ALA A 64 -3.47 13.96 -6.36
CA ALA A 64 -4.50 12.94 -6.18
C ALA A 64 -4.89 12.28 -7.52
N LEU A 65 -5.00 13.09 -8.59
CA LEU A 65 -5.23 12.58 -9.96
C LEU A 65 -4.09 11.66 -10.41
N GLN A 66 -2.84 12.08 -10.20
CA GLN A 66 -1.65 11.27 -10.55
C GLN A 66 -1.60 9.96 -9.77
N LEU A 67 -1.86 9.98 -8.46
CA LEU A 67 -1.89 8.77 -7.62
C LEU A 67 -3.02 7.83 -8.05
N LYS A 68 -4.21 8.37 -8.37
CA LYS A 68 -5.31 7.57 -8.94
C LYS A 68 -4.91 6.92 -10.26
N GLN A 69 -4.25 7.65 -11.15
CA GLN A 69 -3.76 7.12 -12.44
C GLN A 69 -2.71 6.02 -12.23
N LEU A 70 -1.76 6.22 -11.31
CA LEU A 70 -0.79 5.19 -10.93
C LEU A 70 -1.51 3.93 -10.41
N MET A 71 -2.44 4.07 -9.47
CA MET A 71 -3.22 2.92 -9.01
C MET A 71 -3.97 2.25 -10.16
N SER A 72 -4.55 3.02 -11.07
CA SER A 72 -5.32 2.51 -12.20
C SER A 72 -4.47 1.76 -13.25
N ALA A 73 -3.19 2.09 -13.36
CA ALA A 73 -2.24 1.45 -14.26
C ALA A 73 -1.70 0.09 -13.75
N HIS A 74 -2.01 -0.27 -12.48
CA HIS A 74 -1.49 -1.49 -11.83
C HIS A 74 -2.61 -2.48 -11.49
N HIS A 75 -2.28 -3.76 -11.48
CA HIS A 75 -3.21 -4.86 -11.16
C HIS A 75 -3.28 -5.15 -9.65
N GLY A 76 -2.19 -4.86 -8.94
CA GLY A 76 -2.09 -5.01 -7.49
C GLY A 76 -1.37 -3.84 -6.83
N VAL A 77 -1.66 -3.64 -5.54
CA VAL A 77 -1.06 -2.57 -4.73
C VAL A 77 -0.59 -3.16 -3.40
N PHE A 78 0.68 -2.95 -3.06
CA PHE A 78 1.18 -3.22 -1.72
C PHE A 78 1.33 -1.90 -0.95
N ILE A 79 0.82 -1.84 0.28
CA ILE A 79 0.95 -0.69 1.16
C ILE A 79 1.71 -1.08 2.42
N ALA A 80 2.84 -0.42 2.69
CA ALA A 80 3.58 -0.54 3.94
C ALA A 80 3.15 0.56 4.91
N SER A 81 2.36 0.21 5.93
CA SER A 81 1.77 1.16 6.87
C SER A 81 2.53 1.25 8.19
N PRO A 82 3.06 2.42 8.56
CA PRO A 82 3.50 2.65 9.93
C PRO A 82 2.30 2.70 10.88
N GLU A 83 2.53 2.40 12.14
CA GLU A 83 1.54 2.51 13.20
C GLU A 83 1.77 3.77 14.02
N TYR A 84 0.77 4.64 14.08
CA TYR A 84 0.75 5.82 14.92
C TYR A 84 -0.46 5.77 15.86
N ASN A 85 -0.20 5.74 17.18
CA ASN A 85 -1.25 5.71 18.20
C ASN A 85 -2.30 4.60 17.94
N ALA A 86 -1.82 3.37 17.69
CA ALA A 86 -2.65 2.20 17.40
C ALA A 86 -3.58 2.34 16.17
N SER A 87 -3.18 3.12 15.16
CA SER A 87 -3.94 3.29 13.91
C SER A 87 -3.00 3.49 12.72
N LEU A 88 -3.60 3.56 11.51
CA LEU A 88 -2.86 3.88 10.28
C LEU A 88 -2.33 5.31 10.32
N ALA A 89 -1.24 5.56 9.58
CA ALA A 89 -0.64 6.87 9.51
C ALA A 89 -1.60 7.89 8.85
N PRO A 90 -1.69 9.14 9.39
CA PRO A 90 -2.49 10.21 8.79
C PRO A 90 -2.20 10.43 7.31
N LEU A 91 -0.92 10.33 6.92
CA LEU A 91 -0.50 10.42 5.52
C LEU A 91 -1.23 9.44 4.62
N LEU A 92 -1.31 8.16 5.03
CA LEU A 92 -2.02 7.13 4.26
C LEU A 92 -3.52 7.39 4.22
N LYS A 93 -4.11 7.73 5.38
CA LYS A 93 -5.55 8.03 5.44
C LYS A 93 -5.89 9.19 4.52
N ASN A 94 -5.14 10.29 4.59
CA ASN A 94 -5.30 11.46 3.74
C ASN A 94 -5.17 11.13 2.25
N THR A 95 -4.14 10.34 1.89
CA THR A 95 -3.92 9.89 0.51
C THR A 95 -5.10 9.06 -0.01
N ILE A 96 -5.60 8.13 0.80
CA ILE A 96 -6.75 7.28 0.45
C ILE A 96 -8.01 8.14 0.26
N ASP A 97 -8.26 9.09 1.16
CA ASP A 97 -9.43 9.97 1.08
C ASP A 97 -9.42 10.81 -0.20
N TRP A 98 -8.30 11.47 -0.52
CA TRP A 98 -8.18 12.22 -1.74
C TRP A 98 -8.36 11.37 -3.01
N ILE A 99 -7.74 10.19 -3.09
CA ILE A 99 -7.92 9.29 -4.24
C ILE A 99 -9.37 8.83 -4.36
N SER A 100 -10.09 8.65 -3.24
CA SER A 100 -11.46 8.13 -3.22
C SER A 100 -12.48 9.07 -3.86
N VAL A 101 -12.19 10.37 -3.91
CA VAL A 101 -13.06 11.39 -4.51
C VAL A 101 -12.71 11.71 -5.96
N VAL A 102 -11.56 11.24 -6.46
CA VAL A 102 -11.17 11.42 -7.87
C VAL A 102 -12.05 10.57 -8.78
N ARG A 103 -12.73 11.21 -9.71
CA ARG A 103 -13.63 10.56 -10.67
C ARG A 103 -13.42 11.11 -12.08
N GLU A 104 -13.41 10.24 -13.06
CA GLU A 104 -13.52 10.58 -14.47
C GLU A 104 -14.96 10.44 -14.95
N THR A 105 -15.31 11.11 -16.04
CA THR A 105 -16.67 11.06 -16.59
C THR A 105 -17.04 9.61 -16.97
N GLY A 106 -18.16 9.13 -16.45
CA GLY A 106 -18.64 7.78 -16.69
C GLY A 106 -17.98 6.69 -15.84
N GLU A 107 -17.01 7.03 -15.00
CA GLU A 107 -16.35 6.08 -14.12
C GLU A 107 -17.17 5.81 -12.84
N PRO A 108 -17.29 4.55 -12.39
CA PRO A 108 -17.94 4.25 -11.12
C PRO A 108 -17.16 4.84 -9.94
N ARG A 109 -17.86 5.11 -8.84
CA ARG A 109 -17.19 5.54 -7.60
C ARG A 109 -16.19 4.49 -7.15
N LEU A 110 -15.03 4.95 -6.65
CA LEU A 110 -13.98 4.08 -6.09
C LEU A 110 -13.36 3.10 -7.11
N ALA A 111 -13.47 3.37 -8.41
CA ALA A 111 -12.94 2.49 -9.47
C ALA A 111 -11.46 2.16 -9.27
N ALA A 112 -10.67 3.14 -8.79
CA ALA A 112 -9.25 2.95 -8.48
C ALA A 112 -9.01 1.89 -7.40
N TYR A 113 -9.97 1.59 -6.55
CA TYR A 113 -9.86 0.58 -5.49
C TYR A 113 -10.48 -0.76 -5.87
N GLN A 114 -11.61 -0.75 -6.57
CA GLN A 114 -12.43 -1.95 -6.82
C GLN A 114 -11.87 -2.88 -7.90
N SER A 115 -11.04 -2.36 -8.80
CA SER A 115 -10.53 -3.12 -9.96
C SER A 115 -9.13 -3.69 -9.73
N ARG A 116 -8.64 -3.73 -8.50
CA ARG A 116 -7.29 -4.26 -8.16
C ARG A 116 -7.27 -4.93 -6.82
N VAL A 117 -6.19 -5.71 -6.61
CA VAL A 117 -5.96 -6.42 -5.36
C VAL A 117 -4.99 -5.64 -4.48
N PHE A 118 -5.22 -5.67 -3.18
CA PHE A 118 -4.36 -5.02 -2.18
C PHE A 118 -3.72 -6.05 -1.26
N ALA A 119 -2.45 -5.82 -0.93
CA ALA A 119 -1.73 -6.51 0.15
C ALA A 119 -1.17 -5.46 1.13
N LEU A 120 -1.07 -5.84 2.38
CA LEU A 120 -0.68 -4.96 3.47
C LEU A 120 0.55 -5.47 4.19
N GLY A 121 1.40 -4.55 4.61
CA GLY A 121 2.50 -4.84 5.51
C GLY A 121 2.77 -3.67 6.43
N GLY A 122 3.40 -3.94 7.56
CA GLY A 122 3.76 -2.91 8.51
C GLY A 122 4.97 -3.27 9.34
N ALA A 123 5.78 -2.28 9.66
CA ALA A 123 6.94 -2.40 10.53
C ALA A 123 6.88 -1.33 11.62
N SER A 124 7.03 -1.74 12.88
CA SER A 124 6.95 -0.86 14.03
C SER A 124 8.02 -1.23 15.04
N PRO A 125 8.64 -0.25 15.74
CA PRO A 125 9.54 -0.55 16.87
C PRO A 125 8.84 -1.23 18.04
N GLY A 126 7.50 -1.15 18.11
CA GLY A 126 6.71 -1.83 19.13
C GLY A 126 6.54 -3.32 18.87
N ARG A 127 6.11 -4.05 19.92
CA ARG A 127 5.90 -5.51 19.87
C ARG A 127 4.72 -5.94 18.97
N SER A 128 3.79 -5.02 18.69
CA SER A 128 2.63 -5.30 17.85
C SER A 128 2.96 -5.41 16.35
N GLY A 129 4.15 -4.95 15.93
CA GLY A 129 4.54 -5.01 14.52
C GLY A 129 3.59 -4.30 13.57
N ALA A 130 2.95 -3.21 14.03
CA ALA A 130 1.95 -2.43 13.30
C ALA A 130 0.60 -3.13 13.06
N MET A 131 0.26 -4.16 13.84
CA MET A 131 -0.98 -4.93 13.67
C MET A 131 -2.26 -4.08 13.76
N GLN A 132 -2.31 -3.09 14.65
CA GLN A 132 -3.47 -2.20 14.77
C GLN A 132 -3.61 -1.31 13.54
N SER A 133 -2.50 -0.79 13.04
CA SER A 133 -2.48 -0.05 11.77
C SER A 133 -2.99 -0.90 10.60
N LEU A 134 -2.51 -2.16 10.49
CA LEU A 134 -2.94 -3.07 9.42
C LEU A 134 -4.42 -3.39 9.52
N SER A 135 -4.95 -3.59 10.74
CA SER A 135 -6.38 -3.82 10.96
C SER A 135 -7.23 -2.60 10.55
N ALA A 136 -6.81 -1.39 10.96
CA ALA A 136 -7.48 -0.16 10.59
C ALA A 136 -7.43 0.10 9.07
N LEU A 137 -6.26 -0.10 8.45
CA LEU A 137 -6.09 0.07 7.01
C LEU A 137 -6.92 -0.94 6.21
N ARG A 138 -6.98 -2.19 6.65
CA ARG A 138 -7.85 -3.22 6.05
C ARG A 138 -9.32 -2.80 6.09
N GLN A 139 -9.79 -2.28 7.21
CA GLN A 139 -11.16 -1.78 7.34
C GLN A 139 -11.44 -0.62 6.39
N VAL A 140 -10.52 0.35 6.30
CA VAL A 140 -10.65 1.49 5.39
C VAL A 140 -10.72 1.03 3.94
N LEU A 141 -9.83 0.12 3.52
CA LEU A 141 -9.79 -0.37 2.15
C LEU A 141 -10.97 -1.31 1.82
N ALA A 142 -11.19 -2.35 2.63
CA ALA A 142 -12.19 -3.37 2.31
C ALA A 142 -13.62 -2.86 2.49
N VAL A 143 -13.90 -2.11 3.56
CA VAL A 143 -15.25 -1.61 3.84
C VAL A 143 -15.47 -0.23 3.21
N GLY A 144 -14.56 0.72 3.49
CA GLY A 144 -14.69 2.11 3.02
C GLY A 144 -14.53 2.23 1.50
N CYS A 145 -13.48 1.62 0.94
CA CYS A 145 -13.15 1.71 -0.49
C CYS A 145 -13.65 0.51 -1.30
N ARG A 146 -14.27 -0.50 -0.68
CA ARG A 146 -14.73 -1.74 -1.32
C ARG A 146 -13.63 -2.46 -2.11
N ALA A 147 -12.40 -2.36 -1.63
CA ALA A 147 -11.24 -2.96 -2.26
C ALA A 147 -11.15 -4.45 -1.93
N PHE A 148 -10.60 -5.23 -2.86
CA PHE A 148 -10.23 -6.61 -2.59
C PHE A 148 -8.86 -6.64 -1.88
N VAL A 149 -8.83 -6.93 -0.59
CA VAL A 149 -7.62 -7.04 0.23
C VAL A 149 -7.38 -8.50 0.56
N ILE A 150 -6.23 -9.06 0.14
CA ILE A 150 -5.89 -10.46 0.45
C ILE A 150 -5.76 -10.66 1.97
N ALA A 151 -5.97 -11.90 2.42
CA ALA A 151 -5.89 -12.23 3.85
C ALA A 151 -4.46 -12.15 4.39
N GLU A 152 -3.50 -12.56 3.58
CA GLU A 152 -2.09 -12.57 3.92
C GLU A 152 -1.55 -11.15 4.06
N GLN A 153 -0.78 -10.94 5.14
CA GLN A 153 -0.12 -9.68 5.44
C GLN A 153 1.20 -9.94 6.15
N VAL A 154 2.09 -8.96 6.18
CA VAL A 154 3.35 -9.06 6.90
C VAL A 154 3.41 -8.04 8.03
N SER A 155 3.71 -8.51 9.24
CA SER A 155 3.86 -7.69 10.44
C SER A 155 5.28 -7.85 10.97
N VAL A 156 6.00 -6.74 11.12
CA VAL A 156 7.40 -6.74 11.56
C VAL A 156 7.51 -6.00 12.91
N PRO A 157 7.49 -6.75 14.03
CA PRO A 157 7.72 -6.17 15.36
C PRO A 157 9.20 -5.84 15.57
N ASN A 158 9.48 -5.03 16.58
CA ASN A 158 10.83 -4.64 16.99
C ASN A 158 11.69 -4.18 15.79
N ALA A 159 11.12 -3.37 14.92
CA ALA A 159 11.68 -3.05 13.60
C ALA A 159 13.08 -2.43 13.63
N GLY A 160 13.52 -1.91 14.80
CA GLY A 160 14.90 -1.43 14.98
C GLY A 160 15.96 -2.50 14.82
N GLU A 161 15.62 -3.75 15.13
CA GLU A 161 16.54 -4.91 15.12
C GLU A 161 16.11 -5.97 14.09
N ALA A 162 14.94 -5.79 13.47
CA ALA A 162 14.30 -6.81 12.64
C ALA A 162 14.98 -7.05 11.30
N PHE A 163 15.75 -6.07 10.80
CA PHE A 163 16.45 -6.17 9.53
C PHE A 163 17.96 -6.34 9.75
N ASP A 164 18.60 -7.15 8.91
CA ASP A 164 20.04 -7.28 8.86
C ASP A 164 20.72 -6.18 8.01
N ASP A 165 22.03 -6.30 7.80
CA ASP A 165 22.84 -5.32 7.05
C ASP A 165 22.54 -5.34 5.54
N MET A 166 21.85 -6.37 5.04
CA MET A 166 21.39 -6.50 3.66
C MET A 166 19.91 -6.16 3.48
N ASP A 167 19.28 -5.57 4.50
CA ASP A 167 17.84 -5.25 4.56
C ASP A 167 16.90 -6.47 4.49
N GLU A 168 17.41 -7.67 4.82
CA GLU A 168 16.60 -8.88 4.94
C GLU A 168 16.01 -9.00 6.36
N LEU A 169 14.86 -9.69 6.49
CA LEU A 169 14.27 -9.96 7.81
C LEU A 169 15.05 -11.07 8.53
N ARG A 170 15.51 -10.76 9.75
CA ARG A 170 16.20 -11.74 10.62
C ARG A 170 15.27 -12.85 11.09
N ASP A 171 14.00 -12.54 11.31
CA ASP A 171 12.99 -13.52 11.73
C ASP A 171 12.53 -14.34 10.52
N ALA A 172 12.87 -15.63 10.53
CA ALA A 172 12.53 -16.57 9.46
C ALA A 172 11.01 -16.73 9.26
N ARG A 173 10.20 -16.56 10.31
CA ARG A 173 8.75 -16.62 10.22
C ARG A 173 8.22 -15.40 9.47
N ALA A 174 8.62 -14.18 9.85
CA ALA A 174 8.22 -12.96 9.16
C ALA A 174 8.69 -12.96 7.70
N ALA A 175 9.91 -13.45 7.42
CA ALA A 175 10.40 -13.63 6.06
C ALA A 175 9.55 -14.63 5.26
N GLY A 176 9.12 -15.73 5.88
CA GLY A 176 8.21 -16.71 5.28
C GLY A 176 6.83 -16.14 4.99
N GLU A 177 6.24 -15.42 5.93
CA GLU A 177 4.95 -14.71 5.78
C GLU A 177 5.00 -13.68 4.65
N LEU A 178 6.10 -12.92 4.52
CA LEU A 178 6.31 -11.98 3.42
C LEU A 178 6.31 -12.70 2.06
N LYS A 179 7.04 -13.80 1.93
CA LYS A 179 7.08 -14.58 0.67
C LYS A 179 5.73 -15.17 0.32
N ILE A 180 4.96 -15.63 1.29
CA ILE A 180 3.59 -16.13 1.08
C ILE A 180 2.69 -14.97 0.60
N MET A 181 2.73 -13.82 1.27
CA MET A 181 1.96 -12.63 0.89
C MET A 181 2.30 -12.19 -0.53
N VAL A 182 3.60 -12.13 -0.90
CA VAL A 182 4.05 -11.76 -2.26
C VAL A 182 3.46 -12.70 -3.31
N ARG A 183 3.54 -14.02 -3.11
CA ARG A 183 2.96 -14.99 -4.04
C ARG A 183 1.45 -14.81 -4.19
N ARG A 184 0.73 -14.65 -3.08
CA ARG A 184 -0.73 -14.44 -3.08
C ARG A 184 -1.13 -13.15 -3.78
N LEU A 185 -0.37 -12.06 -3.57
CA LEU A 185 -0.59 -10.81 -4.28
C LEU A 185 -0.43 -10.98 -5.79
N ILE A 186 0.63 -11.66 -6.24
CA ILE A 186 0.89 -11.94 -7.66
C ILE A 186 -0.23 -12.79 -8.26
N ASP A 187 -0.61 -13.88 -7.59
CA ASP A 187 -1.66 -14.78 -8.09
C ASP A 187 -3.00 -14.06 -8.23
N ALA A 188 -3.38 -13.26 -7.22
CA ALA A 188 -4.59 -12.47 -7.26
C ALA A 188 -4.53 -11.35 -8.31
N ALA A 189 -3.36 -10.68 -8.47
CA ALA A 189 -3.17 -9.64 -9.47
C ALA A 189 -3.27 -10.20 -10.91
N ARG A 190 -2.79 -11.43 -11.16
CA ARG A 190 -2.95 -12.11 -12.46
C ARG A 190 -4.41 -12.29 -12.87
N LEU A 191 -5.31 -12.48 -11.90
CA LEU A 191 -6.76 -12.57 -12.18
C LEU A 191 -7.36 -11.21 -12.60
N MET A 192 -6.69 -10.11 -12.31
CA MET A 192 -7.10 -8.76 -12.70
C MET A 192 -6.57 -8.34 -14.08
N THR A 193 -5.58 -9.03 -14.64
CA THR A 193 -4.97 -8.66 -15.93
C THR A 193 -5.88 -8.89 -17.15
N GLY A 194 -7.00 -9.57 -17.00
CA GLY A 194 -7.95 -9.89 -18.07
C GLY A 194 -9.24 -9.06 -18.04
N ARG A 195 -9.28 -8.01 -17.22
CA ARG A 195 -10.46 -7.14 -17.07
C ARG A 195 -10.26 -5.76 -17.65
#